data_5cf34dfe94e9684cec7cd4e9f8a095e2
#
_entry.id   5cf34dfe94e9684cec7cd4e9f8a095e2
#
_cell.length_a   1.000
_cell.length_b   1.000
_cell.length_c   1.000
_cell.angle_alpha   90.00
_cell.angle_beta   90.00
_cell.angle_gamma   90.00
#
_symmetry.space_group_name_H-M   'P 1'
#
loop_
_entity.id
_entity.type
_entity.pdbx_description
1 polymer ?
#
loop_
_entity_poly.entity_id
_entity_poly.type
_entity_poly.pdbx_seq_one_letter_code
_entity_poly.pdbx_strand_id
1 'polypeptide(L)'
;NQSTSLYLEYFSQVPSQIRRSGRNNKEGIDYSMAQWFPKMAEYDKNGWHANPYIAREFYAPWGDFDVSISIHKNYIIGATGILLNKIKEGNKFIWNFEAKNVHDFVWAADPDYIHDILKVDSENLELHFYYQNTNSDMVNNWKRLQDDTADAFRYLNKKFGKYPYSKYSVIQGGDGGMEYPMATLITGERSYPSLLSVTIHEVLHSWYQMVLGTNESYLAWMDEGFTSFAQNI
;
A
#
# COMPACT_ATOMS: atom_id res chain seq x y z
N ASN A 1 -12.71 22.45 -21.33
CA ASN A 1 -11.73 21.66 -20.59
C ASN A 1 -10.37 22.31 -20.77
N GLN A 2 -9.73 22.70 -19.69
CA GLN A 2 -8.37 23.24 -19.70
C GLN A 2 -7.50 22.32 -18.84
N SER A 3 -6.26 22.07 -19.29
CA SER A 3 -5.23 21.38 -18.51
C SER A 3 -4.21 22.39 -18.03
N THR A 4 -3.65 22.15 -16.87
CA THR A 4 -2.51 22.91 -16.35
C THR A 4 -1.46 21.95 -15.83
N SER A 5 -0.21 22.42 -15.75
CA SER A 5 0.89 21.67 -15.17
C SER A 5 1.49 22.46 -14.03
N LEU A 6 1.77 21.76 -12.94
CA LEU A 6 2.49 22.29 -11.78
C LEU A 6 3.81 21.54 -11.66
N TYR A 7 4.88 22.28 -11.44
CA TYR A 7 6.19 21.72 -11.11
C TYR A 7 6.53 22.07 -9.67
N LEU A 8 6.88 21.05 -8.88
CA LEU A 8 7.24 21.21 -7.48
C LEU A 8 8.58 20.54 -7.22
N GLU A 9 9.49 21.28 -6.62
CA GLU A 9 10.75 20.75 -6.09
C GLU A 9 10.75 20.98 -4.58
N TYR A 10 11.05 19.93 -3.81
CA TYR A 10 11.04 20.03 -2.37
C TYR A 10 12.07 19.09 -1.74
N PHE A 11 12.50 19.44 -0.54
CA PHE A 11 13.34 18.64 0.33
C PHE A 11 12.58 18.33 1.61
N SER A 12 12.62 17.08 2.01
CA SER A 12 12.00 16.64 3.26
C SER A 12 12.99 15.78 4.04
N GLN A 13 13.13 16.09 5.32
CA GLN A 13 13.86 15.22 6.23
C GLN A 13 12.95 14.06 6.62
N VAL A 14 13.36 12.83 6.28
CA VAL A 14 12.61 11.63 6.69
C VAL A 14 12.74 11.47 8.21
N PRO A 15 11.67 11.59 8.99
CA PRO A 15 11.71 11.49 10.45
C PRO A 15 11.96 10.05 10.89
N SER A 16 12.29 9.83 12.17
CA SER A 16 12.01 8.54 12.79
C SER A 16 10.54 8.24 12.63
N GLN A 17 10.19 6.98 12.41
CA GLN A 17 8.83 6.63 12.04
C GLN A 17 7.77 7.22 12.97
N ILE A 18 6.81 7.90 12.35
CA ILE A 18 5.59 8.40 12.98
C ILE A 18 4.43 7.78 12.19
N ARG A 19 3.67 6.90 12.82
CA ARG A 19 2.58 6.16 12.18
C ARG A 19 3.11 5.35 10.97
N ARG A 20 2.73 5.72 9.76
CA ARG A 20 3.02 4.99 8.51
C ARG A 20 4.17 5.61 7.72
N SER A 21 4.74 6.72 8.19
CA SER A 21 5.79 7.44 7.46
C SER A 21 7.04 7.65 8.31
N GLY A 22 8.19 7.37 7.74
CA GLY A 22 9.46 7.57 8.40
C GLY A 22 10.46 6.45 8.19
N ARG A 23 11.54 6.51 8.96
CA ARG A 23 12.63 5.53 8.94
C ARG A 23 12.73 4.79 10.26
N ASN A 24 13.30 3.58 10.22
CA ASN A 24 13.60 2.75 11.38
C ASN A 24 12.35 2.52 12.24
N ASN A 25 11.36 1.81 11.70
CA ASN A 25 10.19 1.44 12.46
C ASN A 25 10.54 0.47 13.61
N LYS A 26 9.57 0.13 14.45
CA LYS A 26 9.80 -0.76 15.61
C LYS A 26 10.26 -2.17 15.24
N GLU A 27 9.95 -2.62 14.02
CA GLU A 27 10.34 -3.91 13.48
C GLU A 27 11.64 -3.86 12.68
N GLY A 28 12.32 -2.69 12.64
CA GLY A 28 13.60 -2.52 11.96
C GLY A 28 13.52 -2.23 10.47
N ILE A 29 12.34 -1.96 9.92
CA ILE A 29 12.19 -1.55 8.52
C ILE A 29 12.81 -0.16 8.32
N ASP A 30 13.75 -0.05 7.38
CA ASP A 30 14.52 1.17 7.18
C ASP A 30 13.67 2.34 6.71
N TYR A 31 12.75 2.13 5.77
CA TYR A 31 11.85 3.16 5.24
C TYR A 31 10.43 2.65 5.06
N SER A 32 9.47 3.39 5.59
CA SER A 32 8.06 3.29 5.30
C SER A 32 7.58 4.67 4.87
N MET A 33 7.15 4.81 3.61
CA MET A 33 6.92 6.11 2.99
C MET A 33 5.48 6.24 2.52
N ALA A 34 4.63 6.61 3.47
CA ALA A 34 3.28 7.08 3.22
C ALA A 34 3.25 8.62 3.25
N GLN A 35 2.38 9.24 2.49
CA GLN A 35 2.17 10.70 2.49
C GLN A 35 3.48 11.48 2.26
N TRP A 36 4.35 10.98 1.40
CA TRP A 36 5.71 11.47 1.18
C TRP A 36 5.82 12.55 0.11
N PHE A 37 4.77 12.80 -0.64
CA PHE A 37 4.71 13.77 -1.73
C PHE A 37 3.54 14.76 -1.56
N PRO A 38 3.63 16.00 -2.10
CA PRO A 38 2.50 16.92 -2.12
C PRO A 38 1.35 16.36 -2.96
N LYS A 39 0.16 16.23 -2.37
CA LYS A 39 -1.05 15.77 -3.06
C LYS A 39 -1.98 16.94 -3.35
N MET A 40 -2.66 16.87 -4.50
CA MET A 40 -3.80 17.74 -4.78
C MET A 40 -4.95 17.34 -3.86
N ALA A 41 -5.56 18.31 -3.22
CA ALA A 41 -6.82 18.08 -2.49
C ALA A 41 -7.95 17.75 -3.49
N GLU A 42 -8.87 16.88 -3.09
CA GLU A 42 -10.08 16.63 -3.87
C GLU A 42 -10.97 17.88 -3.93
N TYR A 43 -11.64 18.05 -5.06
CA TYR A 43 -12.61 19.12 -5.26
C TYR A 43 -13.93 18.56 -5.77
N ASP A 44 -14.99 18.72 -4.97
CA ASP A 44 -16.33 18.28 -5.32
C ASP A 44 -17.36 19.41 -5.21
N LYS A 45 -18.66 19.08 -5.21
CA LYS A 45 -19.76 20.03 -5.06
C LYS A 45 -19.72 20.88 -3.77
N ASN A 46 -18.95 20.45 -2.77
CA ASN A 46 -18.77 21.14 -1.49
C ASN A 46 -17.50 22.01 -1.48
N GLY A 47 -16.71 22.02 -2.57
CA GLY A 47 -15.47 22.76 -2.69
C GLY A 47 -14.22 21.89 -2.45
N TRP A 48 -13.12 22.53 -2.05
CA TRP A 48 -11.85 21.88 -1.79
C TRP A 48 -11.84 21.14 -0.44
N HIS A 49 -11.42 19.88 -0.47
CA HIS A 49 -11.26 19.04 0.72
C HIS A 49 -9.81 19.08 1.25
N ALA A 50 -9.29 20.27 1.50
CA ALA A 50 -7.97 20.46 2.08
C ALA A 50 -7.97 20.30 3.62
N ASN A 51 -8.52 19.19 4.08
CA ASN A 51 -8.66 18.92 5.52
C ASN A 51 -7.31 18.59 6.16
N PRO A 52 -7.02 19.08 7.36
CA PRO A 52 -5.86 18.63 8.11
C PRO A 52 -6.05 17.16 8.50
N TYR A 53 -4.95 16.42 8.54
CA TYR A 53 -4.97 15.04 9.05
C TYR A 53 -5.20 15.04 10.56
N ILE A 54 -6.37 14.60 10.97
CA ILE A 54 -6.75 14.47 12.40
C ILE A 54 -7.34 13.07 12.59
N ALA A 55 -6.50 12.06 12.69
CA ALA A 55 -6.88 10.66 12.88
C ALA A 55 -7.97 10.19 11.90
N ARG A 56 -7.84 10.55 10.65
CA ARG A 56 -8.71 10.21 9.51
C ARG A 56 -7.84 9.81 8.34
N GLU A 57 -8.42 9.09 7.41
CA GLU A 57 -7.76 8.71 6.18
C GLU A 57 -7.86 9.82 5.12
N PHE A 58 -7.39 9.57 3.92
CA PHE A 58 -7.15 10.61 2.94
C PHE A 58 -8.15 10.54 1.79
N TYR A 59 -8.80 11.67 1.52
CA TYR A 59 -9.64 11.85 0.36
C TYR A 59 -8.89 12.67 -0.69
N ALA A 60 -8.58 12.07 -1.83
CA ALA A 60 -7.77 12.67 -2.88
C ALA A 60 -8.26 12.28 -4.28
N PRO A 61 -8.00 13.11 -5.30
CA PRO A 61 -8.41 12.82 -6.66
C PRO A 61 -7.67 11.59 -7.22
N TRP A 62 -8.37 10.86 -8.05
CA TRP A 62 -7.82 9.72 -8.79
C TRP A 62 -6.97 10.18 -9.96
N GLY A 63 -5.89 9.50 -10.22
CA GLY A 63 -4.98 9.81 -11.31
C GLY A 63 -4.02 8.67 -11.63
N ASP A 64 -3.17 8.93 -12.60
CA ASP A 64 -2.08 8.03 -12.96
C ASP A 64 -0.78 8.51 -12.32
N PHE A 65 0.00 7.58 -11.80
CA PHE A 65 1.27 7.83 -11.15
C PHE A 65 2.41 7.15 -11.90
N ASP A 66 3.40 7.93 -12.31
CA ASP A 66 4.70 7.47 -12.79
C ASP A 66 5.74 7.87 -11.74
N VAL A 67 6.28 6.88 -11.02
CA VAL A 67 7.14 7.12 -9.85
C VAL A 67 8.52 6.51 -10.05
N SER A 68 9.55 7.34 -9.94
CA SER A 68 10.95 6.92 -9.97
C SER A 68 11.60 7.09 -8.60
N ILE A 69 12.10 6.00 -8.02
CA ILE A 69 12.75 5.99 -6.71
C ILE A 69 14.22 5.61 -6.88
N SER A 70 15.11 6.55 -6.55
CA SER A 70 16.55 6.31 -6.56
C SER A 70 17.06 6.02 -5.16
N ILE A 71 17.49 4.79 -4.92
CA ILE A 71 17.96 4.30 -3.61
C ILE A 71 19.20 3.44 -3.76
N HIS A 72 19.96 3.24 -2.68
CA HIS A 72 21.15 2.39 -2.70
C HIS A 72 20.81 0.97 -3.19
N LYS A 73 21.71 0.39 -3.95
CA LYS A 73 21.49 -0.89 -4.68
C LYS A 73 21.11 -2.09 -3.82
N ASN A 74 21.36 -2.05 -2.52
CA ASN A 74 21.06 -3.16 -1.61
C ASN A 74 19.59 -3.20 -1.19
N TYR A 75 18.84 -2.10 -1.41
CA TYR A 75 17.44 -2.05 -1.02
C TYR A 75 16.52 -2.80 -1.97
N ILE A 76 15.51 -3.41 -1.39
CA ILE A 76 14.35 -3.96 -2.08
C ILE A 76 13.17 -3.05 -1.76
N ILE A 77 12.38 -2.69 -2.78
CA ILE A 77 11.23 -1.79 -2.63
C ILE A 77 9.95 -2.56 -2.88
N GLY A 78 9.04 -2.54 -1.90
CA GLY A 78 7.63 -2.85 -2.06
C GLY A 78 6.83 -1.56 -2.25
N ALA A 79 5.93 -1.50 -3.22
CA ALA A 79 5.21 -0.26 -3.55
C ALA A 79 3.84 -0.49 -4.18
N THR A 80 3.03 0.57 -4.19
CA THR A 80 1.88 0.74 -5.08
C THR A 80 2.34 0.59 -6.54
N GLY A 81 1.48 0.06 -7.40
CA GLY A 81 1.72 -0.02 -8.83
C GLY A 81 2.62 -1.16 -9.27
N ILE A 82 2.92 -1.17 -10.54
CA ILE A 82 3.68 -2.21 -11.24
C ILE A 82 5.10 -1.70 -11.44
N LEU A 83 6.11 -2.50 -11.10
CA LEU A 83 7.50 -2.20 -11.42
C LEU A 83 7.73 -2.40 -12.93
N LEU A 84 7.98 -1.31 -13.65
CA LEU A 84 8.26 -1.36 -15.08
C LEU A 84 9.70 -1.79 -15.37
N ASN A 85 10.65 -1.21 -14.65
CA ASN A 85 12.06 -1.53 -14.79
C ASN A 85 12.87 -1.06 -13.57
N LYS A 86 14.12 -1.56 -13.51
CA LYS A 86 15.12 -1.22 -12.50
C LYS A 86 16.45 -0.94 -13.18
N ILE A 87 16.88 0.30 -13.14
CA ILE A 87 18.08 0.79 -13.86
C ILE A 87 19.22 0.98 -12.83
N LYS A 88 20.40 0.40 -13.11
CA LYS A 88 21.56 0.57 -12.25
C LYS A 88 22.28 1.89 -12.58
N GLU A 89 22.53 2.69 -11.57
CA GLU A 89 23.27 3.93 -11.64
C GLU A 89 24.31 4.02 -10.51
N GLY A 90 25.53 3.62 -10.81
CA GLY A 90 26.61 3.57 -9.83
C GLY A 90 26.32 2.59 -8.67
N ASN A 91 26.20 3.13 -7.46
CA ASN A 91 25.85 2.36 -6.24
C ASN A 91 24.36 2.39 -5.90
N LYS A 92 23.53 2.92 -6.79
CA LYS A 92 22.08 3.01 -6.63
C LYS A 92 21.36 2.21 -7.72
N PHE A 93 20.09 1.96 -7.48
CA PHE A 93 19.12 1.61 -8.51
C PHE A 93 18.04 2.68 -8.58
N ILE A 94 17.60 2.98 -9.80
CA ILE A 94 16.38 3.73 -10.08
C ILE A 94 15.29 2.70 -10.34
N TRP A 95 14.28 2.68 -9.50
CA TRP A 95 13.10 1.83 -9.63
C TRP A 95 11.97 2.65 -10.22
N ASN A 96 11.45 2.25 -11.37
CA ASN A 96 10.37 2.95 -12.06
C ASN A 96 9.08 2.16 -11.94
N PHE A 97 8.10 2.77 -11.29
CA PHE A 97 6.78 2.20 -11.06
C PHE A 97 5.72 2.97 -11.85
N GLU A 98 4.68 2.26 -12.27
CA GLU A 98 3.47 2.83 -12.85
C GLU A 98 2.26 2.35 -12.06
N ALA A 99 1.36 3.28 -11.68
CA ALA A 99 0.07 2.96 -11.10
C ALA A 99 -1.01 3.76 -11.82
N LYS A 100 -1.96 3.07 -12.42
CA LYS A 100 -3.04 3.69 -13.19
C LYS A 100 -4.30 3.76 -12.36
N ASN A 101 -4.98 4.91 -12.44
CA ASN A 101 -6.27 5.13 -11.80
C ASN A 101 -6.24 4.80 -10.30
N VAL A 102 -5.37 5.46 -9.54
CA VAL A 102 -5.22 5.36 -8.09
C VAL A 102 -5.25 6.75 -7.45
N HIS A 103 -5.53 6.83 -6.15
CA HIS A 103 -5.60 8.11 -5.44
C HIS A 103 -4.40 8.35 -4.50
N ASP A 104 -3.49 7.40 -4.38
CA ASP A 104 -2.30 7.49 -3.54
C ASP A 104 -1.18 6.58 -4.06
N PHE A 105 0.03 6.79 -3.55
CA PHE A 105 1.18 5.96 -3.84
C PHE A 105 2.04 5.79 -2.59
N VAL A 106 2.10 4.57 -2.07
CA VAL A 106 2.91 4.19 -0.91
C VAL A 106 4.09 3.33 -1.34
N TRP A 107 5.18 3.39 -0.61
CA TRP A 107 6.30 2.45 -0.74
C TRP A 107 7.00 2.23 0.59
N ALA A 108 7.63 1.09 0.72
CA ALA A 108 8.58 0.80 1.80
C ALA A 108 9.83 0.14 1.22
N ALA A 109 10.95 0.29 1.89
CA ALA A 109 12.22 -0.26 1.45
C ALA A 109 13.08 -0.73 2.61
N ASP A 110 13.65 -1.90 2.41
CA ASP A 110 14.56 -2.52 3.37
C ASP A 110 15.59 -3.39 2.62
N PRO A 111 16.88 -3.43 3.05
CA PRO A 111 17.87 -4.28 2.42
C PRO A 111 17.66 -5.77 2.73
N ASP A 112 16.97 -6.09 3.82
CA ASP A 112 16.76 -7.45 4.30
C ASP A 112 15.39 -8.04 3.93
N TYR A 113 14.63 -7.33 3.07
CA TYR A 113 13.36 -7.87 2.58
C TYR A 113 13.54 -9.16 1.78
N ILE A 114 12.76 -10.17 2.12
CA ILE A 114 12.38 -11.24 1.21
C ILE A 114 11.24 -10.71 0.34
N HIS A 115 11.30 -10.99 -0.95
CA HIS A 115 10.23 -10.67 -1.90
C HIS A 115 9.73 -11.94 -2.57
N ASP A 116 8.55 -12.37 -2.17
CA ASP A 116 7.85 -13.50 -2.77
C ASP A 116 6.72 -13.02 -3.68
N ILE A 117 6.46 -13.79 -4.73
CA ILE A 117 5.37 -13.53 -5.69
C ILE A 117 4.52 -14.79 -5.83
N LEU A 118 3.22 -14.65 -5.60
CA LEU A 118 2.24 -15.69 -5.84
C LEU A 118 1.28 -15.25 -6.97
N LYS A 119 1.18 -16.06 -8.02
CA LYS A 119 0.21 -15.82 -9.10
C LYS A 119 -1.12 -16.46 -8.76
N VAL A 120 -2.18 -15.68 -8.89
CA VAL A 120 -3.56 -16.15 -8.76
C VAL A 120 -4.13 -16.28 -10.15
N ASP A 121 -3.78 -17.36 -10.83
CA ASP A 121 -4.03 -17.56 -12.29
C ASP A 121 -5.50 -17.37 -12.69
N SER A 122 -6.44 -17.82 -11.85
CA SER A 122 -7.87 -17.64 -12.09
C SER A 122 -8.33 -16.18 -12.14
N GLU A 123 -7.54 -15.28 -11.54
CA GLU A 123 -7.90 -13.86 -11.34
C GLU A 123 -7.06 -12.90 -12.19
N ASN A 124 -6.02 -13.38 -12.87
CA ASN A 124 -5.01 -12.56 -13.54
C ASN A 124 -4.41 -11.52 -12.57
N LEU A 125 -4.02 -11.98 -11.37
CA LEU A 125 -3.52 -11.19 -10.27
C LEU A 125 -2.20 -11.75 -9.77
N GLU A 126 -1.21 -10.90 -9.56
CA GLU A 126 0.02 -11.21 -8.84
C GLU A 126 -0.02 -10.60 -7.43
N LEU A 127 0.17 -11.44 -6.43
CA LEU A 127 0.33 -11.04 -5.03
C LEU A 127 1.81 -10.98 -4.72
N HIS A 128 2.26 -9.83 -4.27
CA HIS A 128 3.64 -9.58 -3.89
C HIS A 128 3.73 -9.44 -2.37
N PHE A 129 4.66 -10.16 -1.74
CA PHE A 129 4.88 -10.14 -0.30
C PHE A 129 6.29 -9.65 -0.02
N TYR A 130 6.41 -8.61 0.79
CA TYR A 130 7.70 -8.03 1.20
C TYR A 130 7.81 -8.08 2.71
N TYR A 131 8.76 -8.85 3.24
CA TYR A 131 8.91 -9.07 4.66
C TYR A 131 10.34 -9.41 5.04
N GLN A 132 10.73 -9.15 6.29
CA GLN A 132 12.08 -9.44 6.76
C GLN A 132 12.28 -10.90 7.16
N ASN A 133 13.52 -11.36 7.06
CA ASN A 133 13.96 -12.66 7.53
C ASN A 133 14.42 -12.58 9.00
N THR A 134 13.52 -12.22 9.93
CA THR A 134 13.87 -12.04 11.35
C THR A 134 14.06 -13.37 12.08
N ASN A 135 13.15 -14.32 11.88
CA ASN A 135 13.22 -15.66 12.42
C ASN A 135 12.35 -16.64 11.63
N SER A 136 12.57 -17.94 11.82
CA SER A 136 11.88 -19.00 11.07
C SER A 136 10.36 -18.98 11.24
N ASP A 137 9.84 -18.66 12.42
CA ASP A 137 8.41 -18.68 12.69
C ASP A 137 7.71 -17.53 11.94
N MET A 138 8.32 -16.33 11.93
CA MET A 138 7.80 -15.20 11.17
C MET A 138 7.84 -15.48 9.68
N VAL A 139 8.95 -16.00 9.16
CA VAL A 139 9.05 -16.40 7.75
C VAL A 139 7.98 -17.43 7.38
N ASN A 140 7.73 -18.44 8.23
CA ASN A 140 6.70 -19.43 8.01
C ASN A 140 5.30 -18.83 8.04
N ASN A 141 5.04 -17.87 8.93
CA ASN A 141 3.76 -17.15 8.97
C ASN A 141 3.52 -16.38 7.67
N TRP A 142 4.53 -15.67 7.17
CA TRP A 142 4.45 -14.94 5.90
C TRP A 142 4.28 -15.87 4.69
N LYS A 143 4.93 -17.01 4.67
CA LYS A 143 4.74 -18.01 3.60
C LYS A 143 3.35 -18.60 3.60
N ARG A 144 2.83 -18.93 4.76
CA ARG A 144 1.44 -19.41 4.91
C ARG A 144 0.42 -18.34 4.52
N LEU A 145 0.68 -17.08 4.85
CA LEU A 145 -0.17 -15.95 4.50
C LEU A 145 -0.43 -15.83 3.00
N GLN A 146 0.51 -16.25 2.17
CA GLN A 146 0.42 -16.11 0.72
C GLN A 146 -0.78 -16.86 0.15
N ASP A 147 -0.92 -18.13 0.49
CA ASP A 147 -2.02 -18.99 0.02
C ASP A 147 -3.37 -18.49 0.55
N ASP A 148 -3.44 -18.17 1.85
CA ASP A 148 -4.68 -17.68 2.47
C ASP A 148 -5.10 -16.32 1.91
N THR A 149 -4.15 -15.45 1.55
CA THR A 149 -4.43 -14.19 0.85
C THR A 149 -4.97 -14.43 -0.56
N ALA A 150 -4.42 -15.39 -1.29
CA ALA A 150 -4.92 -15.75 -2.62
C ALA A 150 -6.35 -16.31 -2.56
N ASP A 151 -6.63 -17.14 -1.56
CA ASP A 151 -7.99 -17.66 -1.34
C ASP A 151 -8.97 -16.56 -0.97
N ALA A 152 -8.53 -15.59 -0.16
CA ALA A 152 -9.33 -14.42 0.15
C ALA A 152 -9.67 -13.61 -1.12
N PHE A 153 -8.71 -13.32 -1.99
CA PHE A 153 -8.98 -12.62 -3.26
C PHE A 153 -9.97 -13.38 -4.15
N ARG A 154 -9.86 -14.71 -4.26
CA ARG A 154 -10.84 -15.54 -4.99
C ARG A 154 -12.25 -15.42 -4.41
N TYR A 155 -12.37 -15.50 -3.09
CA TYR A 155 -13.64 -15.36 -2.38
C TYR A 155 -14.23 -13.96 -2.55
N LEU A 156 -13.43 -12.91 -2.31
CA LEU A 156 -13.86 -11.51 -2.36
C LEU A 156 -14.24 -11.10 -3.78
N ASN A 157 -13.49 -11.53 -4.79
CA ASN A 157 -13.83 -11.30 -6.21
C ASN A 157 -15.21 -11.87 -6.57
N LYS A 158 -15.51 -13.07 -6.08
CA LYS A 158 -16.81 -13.70 -6.28
C LYS A 158 -17.93 -13.00 -5.51
N LYS A 159 -17.64 -12.47 -4.32
CA LYS A 159 -18.63 -11.90 -3.39
C LYS A 159 -18.94 -10.43 -3.71
N PHE A 160 -17.91 -9.63 -3.98
CA PHE A 160 -18.00 -8.17 -4.06
C PHE A 160 -17.67 -7.61 -5.45
N GLY A 161 -17.30 -8.45 -6.40
CA GLY A 161 -16.87 -8.04 -7.73
C GLY A 161 -15.35 -8.10 -7.90
N LYS A 162 -14.92 -8.12 -9.15
CA LYS A 162 -13.51 -8.34 -9.49
C LYS A 162 -12.63 -7.18 -9.02
N TYR A 163 -11.51 -7.51 -8.35
CA TYR A 163 -10.43 -6.57 -8.04
C TYR A 163 -9.90 -5.94 -9.34
N PRO A 164 -9.83 -4.61 -9.45
CA PRO A 164 -9.61 -3.92 -10.73
C PRO A 164 -8.18 -3.94 -11.25
N TYR A 165 -7.20 -4.34 -10.42
CA TYR A 165 -5.78 -4.29 -10.79
C TYR A 165 -5.20 -5.69 -10.96
N SER A 166 -4.05 -5.78 -11.63
CA SER A 166 -3.34 -7.06 -11.87
C SER A 166 -2.28 -7.37 -10.80
N LYS A 167 -2.12 -6.49 -9.80
CA LYS A 167 -1.15 -6.66 -8.72
C LYS A 167 -1.72 -6.17 -7.40
N TYR A 168 -1.33 -6.85 -6.31
CA TYR A 168 -1.48 -6.35 -4.94
C TYR A 168 -0.22 -6.65 -4.12
N SER A 169 0.25 -5.70 -3.31
CA SER A 169 1.44 -5.84 -2.47
C SER A 169 1.08 -5.85 -1.00
N VAL A 170 1.50 -6.89 -0.28
CA VAL A 170 1.48 -6.94 1.19
C VAL A 170 2.89 -6.66 1.68
N ILE A 171 3.08 -5.54 2.37
CA ILE A 171 4.41 -5.01 2.68
C ILE A 171 4.55 -4.85 4.19
N GLN A 172 5.54 -5.50 4.78
CA GLN A 172 5.91 -5.25 6.17
C GLN A 172 6.43 -3.82 6.30
N GLY A 173 5.79 -3.02 7.14
CA GLY A 173 6.12 -1.62 7.34
C GLY A 173 5.07 -0.91 8.17
N GLY A 174 5.26 0.38 8.40
CA GLY A 174 4.30 1.14 9.20
C GLY A 174 4.27 0.78 10.68
N ASP A 175 3.18 1.07 11.35
CA ASP A 175 2.91 0.80 12.77
C ASP A 175 1.49 0.25 12.99
N GLY A 176 1.16 -0.86 12.38
CA GLY A 176 -0.19 -1.46 12.48
C GLY A 176 -0.61 -2.07 11.16
N GLY A 177 -1.78 -1.71 10.67
CA GLY A 177 -2.26 -1.94 9.32
C GLY A 177 -2.62 -0.60 8.67
N MET A 178 -2.55 -0.53 7.36
CA MET A 178 -3.01 0.59 6.56
C MET A 178 -3.15 0.21 5.11
N GLU A 179 -4.31 0.50 4.58
CA GLU A 179 -4.65 0.32 3.19
C GLU A 179 -4.08 1.41 2.30
N TYR A 180 -3.70 1.01 1.09
CA TYR A 180 -3.33 1.89 -0.02
C TYR A 180 -3.79 1.26 -1.33
N PRO A 181 -3.95 2.05 -2.40
CA PRO A 181 -4.24 1.47 -3.72
C PRO A 181 -3.16 0.47 -4.11
N MET A 182 -3.57 -0.75 -4.47
CA MET A 182 -2.70 -1.85 -4.90
C MET A 182 -1.65 -2.31 -3.87
N ALA A 183 -1.74 -1.85 -2.60
CA ALA A 183 -0.77 -2.21 -1.57
C ALA A 183 -1.36 -2.05 -0.16
N THR A 184 -0.75 -2.72 0.81
CA THR A 184 -0.95 -2.46 2.24
C THR A 184 0.38 -2.43 2.96
N LEU A 185 0.49 -1.54 3.96
CA LEU A 185 1.56 -1.57 4.95
C LEU A 185 1.05 -2.23 6.23
N ILE A 186 1.72 -3.27 6.70
CA ILE A 186 1.35 -3.96 7.95
C ILE A 186 2.59 -4.23 8.79
N THR A 187 2.44 -4.21 10.12
CA THR A 187 3.44 -4.81 11.00
C THR A 187 3.46 -6.32 10.80
N GLY A 188 4.64 -6.90 10.68
CA GLY A 188 4.82 -8.29 10.27
C GLY A 188 5.18 -9.26 11.39
N GLU A 189 5.69 -8.76 12.51
CA GLU A 189 6.03 -9.57 13.68
C GLU A 189 4.79 -9.90 14.52
N ARG A 190 3.89 -10.69 13.94
CA ARG A 190 2.60 -11.06 14.52
C ARG A 190 2.45 -12.59 14.64
N SER A 191 1.63 -13.05 15.57
CA SER A 191 1.11 -14.43 15.49
C SER A 191 0.34 -14.59 14.17
N TYR A 192 0.33 -15.82 13.63
CA TYR A 192 -0.32 -16.07 12.33
C TYR A 192 -1.79 -15.59 12.26
N PRO A 193 -2.67 -15.87 13.27
CA PRO A 193 -4.04 -15.38 13.21
C PRO A 193 -4.14 -13.85 13.17
N SER A 194 -3.25 -13.14 13.87
CA SER A 194 -3.21 -11.68 13.87
C SER A 194 -2.70 -11.14 12.52
N LEU A 195 -1.68 -11.78 11.93
CA LEU A 195 -1.15 -11.42 10.63
C LEU A 195 -2.20 -11.60 9.53
N LEU A 196 -2.88 -12.74 9.51
CA LEU A 196 -3.96 -13.02 8.57
C LEU A 196 -5.12 -12.02 8.73
N SER A 197 -5.56 -11.80 9.97
CA SER A 197 -6.68 -10.91 10.26
C SER A 197 -6.43 -9.48 9.77
N VAL A 198 -5.25 -8.91 10.07
CA VAL A 198 -4.92 -7.56 9.59
C VAL A 198 -4.78 -7.54 8.06
N THR A 199 -4.16 -8.54 7.46
CA THR A 199 -4.00 -8.59 6.00
C THR A 199 -5.36 -8.64 5.29
N ILE A 200 -6.30 -9.46 5.76
CA ILE A 200 -7.64 -9.55 5.16
C ILE A 200 -8.42 -8.24 5.35
N HIS A 201 -8.30 -7.60 6.51
CA HIS A 201 -8.90 -6.28 6.75
C HIS A 201 -8.42 -5.26 5.72
N GLU A 202 -7.10 -5.11 5.56
CA GLU A 202 -6.52 -4.15 4.62
C GLU A 202 -6.81 -4.51 3.14
N VAL A 203 -6.89 -5.79 2.81
CA VAL A 203 -7.30 -6.23 1.47
C VAL A 203 -8.75 -5.84 1.17
N LEU A 204 -9.65 -5.93 2.14
CA LEU A 204 -11.06 -5.58 1.99
C LEU A 204 -11.28 -4.09 1.67
N HIS A 205 -10.43 -3.21 2.16
CA HIS A 205 -10.44 -1.79 1.79
C HIS A 205 -10.27 -1.55 0.28
N SER A 206 -9.74 -2.51 -0.47
CA SER A 206 -9.71 -2.43 -1.93
C SER A 206 -11.10 -2.31 -2.56
N TRP A 207 -12.15 -2.81 -1.91
CA TRP A 207 -13.55 -2.68 -2.34
C TRP A 207 -14.29 -1.57 -1.61
N TYR A 208 -14.16 -1.53 -0.27
CA TYR A 208 -14.99 -0.66 0.60
C TYR A 208 -14.31 0.66 0.92
N GLN A 209 -13.68 1.28 0.22
CA GLN A 209 -13.24 2.64 0.12
C GLN A 209 -12.69 2.85 -1.30
N MET A 210 -11.74 2.02 -1.73
CA MET A 210 -10.99 2.36 -2.94
C MET A 210 -11.83 2.26 -4.20
N VAL A 211 -12.57 1.16 -4.43
CA VAL A 211 -13.44 1.05 -5.64
C VAL A 211 -14.62 2.01 -5.57
N LEU A 212 -15.13 2.30 -4.39
CA LEU A 212 -16.24 3.23 -4.19
C LEU A 212 -15.84 4.70 -4.22
N GLY A 213 -14.57 5.01 -3.90
CA GLY A 213 -14.04 6.36 -3.87
C GLY A 213 -14.75 7.28 -2.87
N THR A 214 -15.07 6.76 -1.68
CA THR A 214 -15.81 7.50 -0.65
C THR A 214 -14.91 8.52 0.04
N ASN A 215 -15.53 9.59 0.58
CA ASN A 215 -14.84 10.58 1.38
C ASN A 215 -14.61 10.06 2.79
N GLU A 216 -13.48 9.44 3.03
CA GLU A 216 -13.09 8.84 4.30
C GLU A 216 -13.01 9.87 5.45
N SER A 217 -12.65 11.10 5.14
CA SER A 217 -12.54 12.18 6.14
C SER A 217 -13.88 12.48 6.84
N TYR A 218 -15.00 12.25 6.15
CA TYR A 218 -16.33 12.50 6.69
C TYR A 218 -17.16 11.24 6.90
N LEU A 219 -16.87 10.18 6.15
CA LEU A 219 -17.69 8.98 6.08
C LEU A 219 -16.88 7.72 6.47
N ALA A 220 -16.11 7.80 7.55
CA ALA A 220 -15.27 6.70 8.04
C ALA A 220 -16.05 5.38 8.23
N TRP A 221 -17.36 5.42 8.44
CA TRP A 221 -18.19 4.22 8.53
C TRP A 221 -18.38 3.50 7.19
N MET A 222 -18.25 4.21 6.08
CA MET A 222 -18.28 3.61 4.72
C MET A 222 -16.97 2.90 4.38
N ASP A 223 -15.90 3.33 5.00
CA ASP A 223 -14.58 2.76 4.93
C ASP A 223 -14.42 1.63 5.97
N GLU A 224 -14.15 1.96 7.19
CA GLU A 224 -13.88 1.03 8.28
C GLU A 224 -15.09 0.16 8.70
N GLY A 225 -16.29 0.76 8.66
CA GLY A 225 -17.51 0.05 9.07
C GLY A 225 -17.88 -1.06 8.12
N PHE A 226 -17.87 -0.81 6.81
CA PHE A 226 -18.14 -1.84 5.81
C PHE A 226 -17.02 -2.88 5.74
N THR A 227 -15.78 -2.45 5.82
CA THR A 227 -14.63 -3.36 5.86
C THR A 227 -14.69 -4.30 7.07
N SER A 228 -14.92 -3.78 8.27
CA SER A 228 -15.08 -4.58 9.48
C SER A 228 -16.30 -5.52 9.41
N PHE A 229 -17.40 -5.08 8.82
CA PHE A 229 -18.56 -5.95 8.60
C PHE A 229 -18.25 -7.07 7.61
N ALA A 230 -17.62 -6.74 6.48
CA ALA A 230 -17.28 -7.72 5.45
C ALA A 230 -16.25 -8.74 5.89
N GLN A 231 -15.35 -8.38 6.82
CA GLN A 231 -14.37 -9.29 7.40
C GLN A 231 -15.03 -10.41 8.25
N ASN A 232 -16.27 -10.19 8.71
CA ASN A 232 -17.00 -11.15 9.55
C ASN A 232 -18.03 -12.00 8.79
N ILE A 233 -18.09 -11.88 7.47
CA ILE A 233 -18.97 -12.67 6.59
C ILE A 233 -18.20 -13.86 6.03
#